data_4b4234d4529095e53efd94c4f03e2044
#
_entry.id   4b4234d4529095e53efd94c4f03e2044
#
_cell.length_a   1.000
_cell.length_b   1.000
_cell.length_c   1.000
_cell.angle_alpha   90.00
_cell.angle_beta   90.00
_cell.angle_gamma   90.00
#
_symmetry.space_group_name_H-M   'P 1'
#
loop_
_entity.id
_entity.type
_entity.pdbx_description
1 polymer ?
#
loop_
_entity_poly.entity_id
_entity_poly.type
_entity_poly.pdbx_seq_one_letter_code
_entity_poly.pdbx_strand_id
1 'polypeptide(L)'
;VINDKNKIFVSGYFGRDVFKLQDTFSNTYGNSTFNFRWNHLINEKTFSNSSVIYSNYYYGLKLDFGGFDWNSSIKNLNLKFDIKNYFSSEFQFNYGLNIIYFDFNPGEISPLTPNSGINYSKLNSKYAIESSAYFDIINKISPNLSVRYGFRFNQFLRLRQQGLQSYTD
;
A
#
# COMPACT_ATOMS: atom_id res chain seq x y z
N VAL A 1 22.06 -12.78 1.04
CA VAL A 1 22.25 -13.60 -0.17
C VAL A 1 22.15 -15.05 0.23
N ILE A 2 21.24 -15.83 -0.37
CA ILE A 2 21.09 -17.26 -0.09
C ILE A 2 22.07 -18.06 -0.97
N ASN A 3 22.15 -17.69 -2.25
CA ASN A 3 23.12 -18.20 -3.22
C ASN A 3 23.19 -17.24 -4.41
N ASP A 4 23.99 -17.57 -5.43
CA ASP A 4 24.20 -16.70 -6.60
C ASP A 4 22.92 -16.39 -7.38
N LYS A 5 21.92 -17.29 -7.32
CA LYS A 5 20.64 -17.11 -8.02
C LYS A 5 19.55 -16.50 -7.16
N ASN A 6 19.70 -16.48 -5.82
CA ASN A 6 18.65 -16.06 -4.90
C ASN A 6 19.16 -15.01 -3.90
N LYS A 7 18.54 -13.85 -3.92
CA LYS A 7 18.82 -12.75 -2.98
C LYS A 7 17.53 -12.33 -2.29
N ILE A 8 17.53 -12.32 -0.97
CA ILE A 8 16.43 -11.83 -0.16
C ILE A 8 16.83 -10.48 0.44
N PHE A 9 15.88 -9.56 0.42
CA PHE A 9 15.98 -8.25 1.05
C PHE A 9 14.80 -8.09 1.99
N VAL A 10 15.08 -7.63 3.19
CA VAL A 10 14.09 -7.27 4.20
C VAL A 10 14.36 -5.83 4.61
N SER A 11 13.32 -5.02 4.62
CA SER A 11 13.39 -3.65 5.11
C SER A 11 12.12 -3.28 5.86
N GLY A 12 12.27 -2.38 6.82
CA GLY A 12 11.16 -1.83 7.58
C GLY A 12 11.36 -0.35 7.78
N TYR A 13 10.26 0.35 7.91
CA TYR A 13 10.21 1.76 8.27
C TYR A 13 9.14 1.96 9.34
N PHE A 14 9.43 2.82 10.29
CA PHE A 14 8.49 3.31 11.27
C PHE A 14 8.72 4.81 11.46
N GLY A 15 7.65 5.58 11.35
CA GLY A 15 7.64 7.02 11.61
C GLY A 15 6.39 7.43 12.37
N ARG A 16 6.53 8.34 13.31
CA ARG A 16 5.43 8.94 14.06
C ARG A 16 5.73 10.39 14.31
N ASP A 17 4.77 11.25 13.98
CA ASP A 17 4.80 12.67 14.26
C ASP A 17 3.63 13.03 15.16
N VAL A 18 3.88 13.96 16.09
CA VAL A 18 2.87 14.47 17.01
C VAL A 18 2.97 15.98 17.06
N PHE A 19 1.90 16.63 16.65
CA PHE A 19 1.72 18.07 16.84
C PHE A 19 0.76 18.31 18.00
N LYS A 20 1.17 19.13 18.96
CA LYS A 20 0.35 19.51 20.09
C LYS A 20 0.29 21.03 20.21
N LEU A 21 -0.91 21.54 20.50
CA LEU A 21 -1.12 22.94 20.84
C LEU A 21 -1.64 22.99 22.27
N GLN A 22 -0.72 23.22 23.22
CA GLN A 22 -0.98 23.12 24.67
C GLN A 22 -1.64 21.75 24.99
N ASP A 23 -2.54 21.70 25.95
CA ASP A 23 -3.29 20.48 26.29
C ASP A 23 -4.69 20.45 25.63
N THR A 24 -4.95 21.33 24.64
CA THR A 24 -6.26 21.50 24.05
C THR A 24 -6.42 20.73 22.74
N PHE A 25 -5.32 20.51 22.02
CA PHE A 25 -5.31 19.88 20.70
C PHE A 25 -4.09 19.01 20.53
N SER A 26 -4.29 17.80 20.01
CA SER A 26 -3.19 16.94 19.58
C SER A 26 -3.54 16.26 18.26
N ASN A 27 -2.63 16.35 17.31
CA ASN A 27 -2.68 15.65 16.05
C ASN A 27 -1.50 14.67 15.99
N THR A 28 -1.79 13.41 15.72
CA THR A 28 -0.80 12.34 15.60
C THR A 28 -0.98 11.66 14.27
N TYR A 29 0.09 11.48 13.53
CA TYR A 29 0.09 10.65 12.33
C TYR A 29 1.37 9.84 12.25
N GLY A 30 1.29 8.73 11.56
CA GLY A 30 2.45 7.87 11.41
C GLY A 30 2.25 6.81 10.35
N ASN A 31 3.36 6.19 10.00
CA ASN A 31 3.41 5.11 9.05
C ASN A 31 4.36 4.03 9.54
N SER A 32 3.94 2.78 9.42
CA SER A 32 4.81 1.62 9.58
C SER A 32 4.73 0.77 8.31
N THR A 33 5.89 0.44 7.77
CA THR A 33 5.99 -0.35 6.54
C THR A 33 7.00 -1.48 6.72
N PHE A 34 6.63 -2.65 6.26
CA PHE A 34 7.50 -3.81 6.17
C PHE A 34 7.54 -4.29 4.72
N ASN A 35 8.74 -4.57 4.20
CA ASN A 35 8.94 -5.05 2.85
C ASN A 35 9.85 -6.28 2.86
N PHE A 36 9.34 -7.36 2.29
CA PHE A 36 10.11 -8.56 1.95
C PHE A 36 10.21 -8.65 0.43
N ARG A 37 11.42 -8.74 -0.10
CA ARG A 37 11.67 -8.87 -1.53
C ARG A 37 12.60 -10.03 -1.80
N TRP A 38 12.21 -10.90 -2.72
CA TRP A 38 12.99 -11.99 -3.23
C TRP A 38 13.33 -11.75 -4.70
N ASN A 39 14.62 -11.63 -4.97
CA ASN A 39 15.16 -11.55 -6.32
C ASN A 39 15.66 -12.94 -6.70
N HIS A 40 15.16 -13.46 -7.82
CA HIS A 40 15.53 -14.78 -8.31
C HIS A 40 16.01 -14.70 -9.76
N LEU A 41 17.20 -15.27 -10.01
CA LEU A 41 17.76 -15.47 -11.33
C LEU A 41 17.26 -16.80 -11.88
N ILE A 42 16.21 -16.76 -12.72
CA ILE A 42 15.60 -17.96 -13.31
C ILE A 42 16.61 -18.63 -14.27
N ASN A 43 17.24 -17.83 -15.13
CA ASN A 43 18.34 -18.22 -16.01
C ASN A 43 19.19 -17.00 -16.34
N GLU A 44 20.24 -17.15 -17.13
CA GLU A 44 21.21 -16.08 -17.46
C GLU A 44 20.56 -14.82 -18.08
N LYS A 45 19.37 -14.96 -18.65
CA LYS A 45 18.64 -13.85 -19.32
C LYS A 45 17.37 -13.41 -18.61
N THR A 46 16.93 -14.13 -17.57
CA THR A 46 15.64 -13.90 -16.95
C THR A 46 15.74 -13.71 -15.45
N PHE A 47 15.29 -12.57 -14.98
CA PHE A 47 15.27 -12.18 -13.57
C PHE A 47 13.81 -12.00 -13.12
N SER A 48 13.51 -12.46 -11.91
CA SER A 48 12.26 -12.15 -11.24
C SER A 48 12.48 -11.42 -9.93
N ASN A 49 11.56 -10.50 -9.61
CA ASN A 49 11.47 -9.82 -8.34
C ASN A 49 10.07 -10.05 -7.78
N SER A 50 9.99 -10.74 -6.66
CA SER A 50 8.74 -10.93 -5.92
C SER A 50 8.82 -10.10 -4.64
N SER A 51 7.80 -9.31 -4.36
CA SER A 51 7.76 -8.49 -3.15
C SER A 51 6.43 -8.66 -2.44
N VAL A 52 6.50 -8.72 -1.11
CA VAL A 52 5.37 -8.63 -0.20
C VAL A 52 5.60 -7.38 0.65
N ILE A 53 4.69 -6.42 0.57
CA ILE A 53 4.80 -5.16 1.27
C ILE A 53 3.55 -4.98 2.14
N TYR A 54 3.75 -4.78 3.43
CA TYR A 54 2.70 -4.37 4.35
C TYR A 54 2.92 -2.93 4.77
N SER A 55 1.87 -2.13 4.78
CA SER A 55 1.90 -0.75 5.26
C SER A 55 0.68 -0.45 6.11
N ASN A 56 0.88 0.30 7.17
CA ASN A 56 -0.16 0.84 8.03
C ASN A 56 0.09 2.32 8.26
N TYR A 57 -0.74 3.15 7.65
CA TYR A 57 -0.80 4.58 7.92
C TYR A 57 -1.93 4.85 8.91
N TYR A 58 -1.67 5.61 9.94
CA TYR A 58 -2.66 6.01 10.94
C TYR A 58 -2.65 7.52 11.16
N TYR A 59 -3.81 8.02 11.52
CA TYR A 59 -4.05 9.41 11.86
C TYR A 59 -4.94 9.47 13.09
N GLY A 60 -4.55 10.31 14.08
CA GLY A 60 -5.29 10.54 15.31
C GLY A 60 -5.43 12.04 15.57
N LEU A 61 -6.62 12.43 15.98
CA LEU A 61 -6.97 13.79 16.37
C LEU A 61 -7.61 13.77 17.75
N LYS A 62 -6.99 14.45 18.71
CA LYS A 62 -7.52 14.60 20.06
C LYS A 62 -7.88 16.06 20.30
N LEU A 63 -9.11 16.29 20.74
CA LEU A 63 -9.66 17.59 21.08
C LEU A 63 -10.13 17.59 22.54
N ASP A 64 -9.32 18.11 23.45
CA ASP A 64 -9.66 18.10 24.88
C ASP A 64 -10.87 18.99 25.20
N PHE A 65 -10.99 20.16 24.57
CA PHE A 65 -12.17 21.01 24.70
C PHE A 65 -13.45 20.42 24.10
N GLY A 66 -13.31 19.55 23.07
CA GLY A 66 -14.42 18.81 22.47
C GLY A 66 -14.70 17.48 23.17
N GLY A 67 -13.85 17.07 24.09
CA GLY A 67 -14.00 15.85 24.88
C GLY A 67 -13.90 14.54 24.09
N PHE A 68 -13.26 14.53 22.92
CA PHE A 68 -13.14 13.34 22.07
C PHE A 68 -11.76 13.10 21.46
N ASP A 69 -11.54 11.85 21.12
CA ASP A 69 -10.43 11.35 20.35
C ASP A 69 -10.97 10.68 19.08
N TRP A 70 -10.42 11.04 17.91
CA TRP A 70 -10.75 10.44 16.63
C TRP A 70 -9.54 9.79 16.01
N ASN A 71 -9.72 8.54 15.60
CA ASN A 71 -8.67 7.73 14.98
C ASN A 71 -9.12 7.15 13.65
N SER A 72 -8.24 7.19 12.67
CA SER A 72 -8.43 6.56 11.37
C SER A 72 -7.17 5.85 10.91
N SER A 73 -7.29 4.90 10.01
CA SER A 73 -6.13 4.19 9.47
C SER A 73 -6.39 3.62 8.09
N ILE A 74 -5.30 3.46 7.34
CA ILE A 74 -5.28 2.74 6.08
C ILE A 74 -4.19 1.68 6.17
N LYS A 75 -4.61 0.42 6.11
CA LYS A 75 -3.69 -0.71 6.02
C LYS A 75 -3.70 -1.26 4.60
N ASN A 76 -2.56 -1.67 4.10
CA ASN A 76 -2.50 -2.36 2.83
C ASN A 76 -1.52 -3.52 2.85
N LEU A 77 -1.85 -4.55 2.09
CA LEU A 77 -0.97 -5.67 1.76
C LEU A 77 -0.80 -5.67 0.25
N ASN A 78 0.43 -5.49 -0.19
CA ASN A 78 0.79 -5.41 -1.60
C ASN A 78 1.64 -6.62 -1.99
N LEU A 79 1.17 -7.36 -2.99
CA LEU A 79 1.89 -8.45 -3.64
C LEU A 79 2.32 -7.99 -5.03
N LYS A 80 3.62 -7.95 -5.26
CA LYS A 80 4.19 -7.48 -6.52
C LYS A 80 5.11 -8.54 -7.11
N PHE A 81 4.95 -8.80 -8.40
CA PHE A 81 5.74 -9.74 -9.15
C PHE A 81 6.18 -9.11 -10.48
N ASP A 82 7.48 -8.97 -10.68
CA ASP A 82 8.10 -8.38 -11.86
C ASP A 82 9.05 -9.40 -12.50
N ILE A 83 8.98 -9.53 -13.82
CA ILE A 83 9.94 -10.31 -14.60
C ILE A 83 10.61 -9.39 -15.61
N LYS A 84 11.92 -9.54 -15.70
CA LYS A 84 12.75 -8.89 -16.70
C LYS A 84 13.47 -9.98 -17.50
N ASN A 85 13.26 -9.97 -18.82
CA ASN A 85 13.84 -10.93 -19.74
C ASN A 85 14.69 -10.21 -20.81
N TYR A 86 15.97 -10.54 -20.88
CA TYR A 86 16.87 -10.09 -21.93
C TYR A 86 16.88 -11.09 -23.07
N PHE A 87 15.93 -10.96 -23.98
CA PHE A 87 15.76 -11.87 -25.11
C PHE A 87 17.00 -11.84 -26.01
N SER A 88 17.53 -10.64 -26.32
CA SER A 88 18.78 -10.42 -27.03
C SER A 88 19.49 -9.18 -26.50
N SER A 89 20.62 -8.79 -27.10
CA SER A 89 21.32 -7.52 -26.82
C SER A 89 20.47 -6.29 -27.17
N GLU A 90 19.51 -6.46 -28.07
CA GLU A 90 18.66 -5.37 -28.59
C GLU A 90 17.26 -5.35 -27.95
N PHE A 91 16.76 -6.52 -27.50
CA PHE A 91 15.39 -6.66 -26.98
C PHE A 91 15.38 -7.07 -25.51
N GLN A 92 14.73 -6.25 -24.68
CA GLN A 92 14.41 -6.54 -23.31
C GLN A 92 12.90 -6.45 -23.09
N PHE A 93 12.33 -7.48 -22.48
CA PHE A 93 10.93 -7.54 -22.07
C PHE A 93 10.82 -7.37 -20.56
N ASN A 94 9.92 -6.49 -20.11
CA ASN A 94 9.57 -6.36 -18.72
C ASN A 94 8.07 -6.57 -18.58
N TYR A 95 7.65 -7.41 -17.68
CA TYR A 95 6.24 -7.63 -17.40
C TYR A 95 6.04 -7.98 -15.93
N GLY A 96 4.86 -7.67 -15.44
CA GLY A 96 4.59 -7.90 -14.03
C GLY A 96 3.13 -7.73 -13.65
N LEU A 97 2.86 -8.15 -12.43
CA LEU A 97 1.57 -8.08 -11.76
C LEU A 97 1.75 -7.36 -10.43
N ASN A 98 0.74 -6.60 -10.04
CA ASN A 98 0.67 -5.96 -8.74
C ASN A 98 -0.75 -6.05 -8.21
N ILE A 99 -0.91 -6.56 -6.99
CA ILE A 99 -2.20 -6.70 -6.31
C ILE A 99 -2.06 -6.05 -4.95
N ILE A 100 -2.95 -5.09 -4.65
CA ILE A 100 -2.98 -4.40 -3.37
C ILE A 100 -4.35 -4.63 -2.74
N TYR A 101 -4.37 -5.20 -1.55
CA TYR A 101 -5.56 -5.25 -0.72
C TYR A 101 -5.51 -4.09 0.28
N PHE A 102 -6.60 -3.34 0.36
CA PHE A 102 -6.77 -2.21 1.27
C PHE A 102 -7.82 -2.51 2.34
N ASP A 103 -7.48 -2.15 3.59
CA ASP A 103 -8.40 -2.04 4.73
C ASP A 103 -8.39 -0.58 5.19
N PHE A 104 -9.51 0.10 4.96
CA PHE A 104 -9.73 1.48 5.36
C PHE A 104 -10.58 1.51 6.63
N ASN A 105 -10.03 2.00 7.74
CA ASN A 105 -10.81 2.45 8.89
C ASN A 105 -11.10 3.95 8.72
N PRO A 106 -12.33 4.34 8.30
CA PRO A 106 -12.63 5.74 7.98
C PRO A 106 -12.72 6.63 9.22
N GLY A 107 -12.96 6.06 10.37
CA GLY A 107 -12.96 6.80 11.61
C GLY A 107 -13.61 6.07 12.78
N GLU A 108 -13.07 6.35 13.96
CA GLU A 108 -13.55 5.88 15.25
C GLU A 108 -13.45 7.07 16.23
N ILE A 109 -14.57 7.43 16.85
CA ILE A 109 -14.64 8.50 17.87
C ILE A 109 -14.79 7.85 19.24
N SER A 110 -13.94 8.22 20.17
CA SER A 110 -14.00 7.80 21.55
C SER A 110 -14.12 8.99 22.49
N PRO A 111 -14.99 8.95 23.53
CA PRO A 111 -15.05 9.98 24.54
C PRO A 111 -13.76 10.00 25.36
N LEU A 112 -13.22 11.18 25.67
CA LEU A 112 -12.06 11.34 26.54
C LEU A 112 -12.40 11.15 28.02
N THR A 113 -13.65 11.48 28.39
CA THR A 113 -14.17 11.30 29.75
C THR A 113 -15.60 10.82 29.71
N PRO A 114 -16.10 10.13 30.75
CA PRO A 114 -17.49 9.70 30.83
C PRO A 114 -18.51 10.83 30.72
N ASN A 115 -18.10 12.06 31.09
CA ASN A 115 -18.95 13.25 31.11
C ASN A 115 -18.79 14.15 29.87
N SER A 116 -18.09 13.70 28.84
CA SER A 116 -17.81 14.50 27.65
C SER A 116 -19.04 14.78 26.77
N GLY A 117 -20.16 14.09 27.01
CA GLY A 117 -21.36 14.19 26.14
C GLY A 117 -21.17 13.54 24.76
N ILE A 118 -20.03 12.94 24.51
CA ILE A 118 -19.71 12.22 23.26
C ILE A 118 -19.94 10.73 23.47
N ASN A 119 -20.67 10.11 22.57
CA ASN A 119 -20.81 8.66 22.54
C ASN A 119 -19.75 8.05 21.62
N TYR A 120 -19.25 6.86 22.02
CA TYR A 120 -18.42 6.05 21.13
C TYR A 120 -19.15 5.78 19.82
N SER A 121 -18.49 6.02 18.72
CA SER A 121 -19.00 5.72 17.40
C SER A 121 -17.87 5.24 16.48
N LYS A 122 -18.11 4.19 15.72
CA LYS A 122 -17.17 3.63 14.78
C LYS A 122 -17.82 3.46 13.42
N LEU A 123 -17.21 4.05 12.41
CA LEU A 123 -17.61 3.83 11.03
C LEU A 123 -17.12 2.45 10.55
N ASN A 124 -17.96 1.76 9.79
CA ASN A 124 -17.60 0.46 9.24
C ASN A 124 -16.38 0.57 8.32
N SER A 125 -15.40 -0.30 8.51
CA SER A 125 -14.25 -0.42 7.64
C SER A 125 -14.67 -0.64 6.19
N LYS A 126 -13.88 -0.15 5.26
CA LYS A 126 -14.08 -0.33 3.81
C LYS A 126 -12.90 -1.12 3.27
N TYR A 127 -13.18 -1.98 2.31
CA TYR A 127 -12.17 -2.83 1.71
C TYR A 127 -12.13 -2.62 0.20
N ALA A 128 -10.95 -2.70 -0.38
CA ALA A 128 -10.76 -2.62 -1.82
C ALA A 128 -9.59 -3.49 -2.27
N ILE A 129 -9.62 -3.87 -3.52
CA ILE A 129 -8.50 -4.50 -4.20
C ILE A 129 -8.15 -3.65 -5.42
N GLU A 130 -6.89 -3.28 -5.52
CA GLU A 130 -6.32 -2.73 -6.73
C GLU A 130 -5.43 -3.80 -7.37
N SER A 131 -5.66 -4.08 -8.65
CA SER A 131 -4.85 -5.00 -9.42
C SER A 131 -4.34 -4.34 -10.68
N SER A 132 -3.10 -4.60 -11.04
CA SER A 132 -2.52 -4.12 -12.29
C SER A 132 -1.64 -5.17 -12.93
N ALA A 133 -1.68 -5.20 -14.25
CA ALA A 133 -0.76 -5.96 -15.09
C ALA A 133 -0.09 -5.01 -16.07
N TYR A 134 1.18 -5.23 -16.33
CA TYR A 134 1.91 -4.42 -17.30
C TYR A 134 2.86 -5.28 -18.13
N PHE A 135 3.15 -4.77 -19.29
CA PHE A 135 4.13 -5.31 -20.22
C PHE A 135 4.80 -4.15 -20.95
N ASP A 136 6.12 -4.13 -21.00
CA ASP A 136 6.87 -3.18 -21.80
C ASP A 136 8.07 -3.85 -22.49
N ILE A 137 8.45 -3.25 -23.62
CA ILE A 137 9.58 -3.66 -24.43
C ILE A 137 10.55 -2.49 -24.52
N ILE A 138 11.83 -2.79 -24.35
CA ILE A 138 12.92 -1.89 -24.69
C ILE A 138 13.59 -2.46 -25.93
N ASN A 139 13.58 -1.69 -27.01
CA ASN A 139 14.18 -2.05 -28.29
C ASN A 139 15.31 -1.07 -28.62
N LYS A 140 16.54 -1.58 -28.72
CA LYS A 140 17.69 -0.83 -29.19
C LYS A 140 17.74 -0.93 -30.73
N ILE A 141 17.35 0.12 -31.41
CA ILE A 141 17.34 0.19 -32.90
C ILE A 141 18.74 0.43 -33.44
N SER A 142 19.54 1.21 -32.72
CA SER A 142 20.94 1.49 -33.05
C SER A 142 21.75 1.79 -31.78
N PRO A 143 23.09 1.94 -31.87
CA PRO A 143 23.90 2.30 -30.70
C PRO A 143 23.44 3.59 -29.99
N ASN A 144 22.84 4.51 -30.73
CA ASN A 144 22.43 5.84 -30.25
C ASN A 144 20.90 5.99 -30.10
N LEU A 145 20.12 4.97 -30.50
CA LEU A 145 18.65 5.05 -30.46
C LEU A 145 18.06 3.82 -29.78
N SER A 146 17.35 4.07 -28.68
CA SER A 146 16.56 3.07 -27.97
C SER A 146 15.12 3.56 -27.83
N VAL A 147 14.16 2.70 -28.11
CA VAL A 147 12.72 2.98 -27.96
C VAL A 147 12.14 2.07 -26.89
N ARG A 148 11.36 2.64 -25.98
CA ARG A 148 10.59 1.90 -24.98
C ARG A 148 9.12 2.14 -25.21
N TYR A 149 8.35 1.06 -25.28
CA TYR A 149 6.90 1.09 -25.40
C TYR A 149 6.26 -0.07 -24.64
N GLY A 150 5.02 0.12 -24.21
CA GLY A 150 4.36 -0.87 -23.39
C GLY A 150 2.92 -0.52 -23.11
N PHE A 151 2.29 -1.39 -22.37
CA PHE A 151 0.90 -1.29 -21.95
C PHE A 151 0.79 -1.61 -20.47
N ARG A 152 -0.11 -0.90 -19.78
CA ARG A 152 -0.49 -1.19 -18.39
C ARG A 152 -2.01 -1.14 -18.26
N PHE A 153 -2.57 -2.19 -17.68
CA PHE A 153 -3.96 -2.25 -17.27
C PHE A 153 -4.04 -2.11 -15.75
N ASN A 154 -4.97 -1.29 -15.26
CA ASN A 154 -5.24 -1.14 -13.84
C ASN A 154 -6.74 -1.32 -13.61
N GLN A 155 -7.08 -2.02 -12.52
CA GLN A 155 -8.44 -2.24 -12.08
C GLN A 155 -8.53 -1.96 -10.58
N PHE A 156 -9.54 -1.22 -10.17
CA PHE A 156 -9.87 -0.97 -8.78
C PHE A 156 -11.26 -1.53 -8.48
N LEU A 157 -11.33 -2.42 -7.47
CA LEU A 157 -12.57 -3.06 -7.04
C LEU A 157 -12.82 -2.72 -5.58
N ARG A 158 -13.93 -2.03 -5.32
CA ARG A 158 -14.44 -1.85 -3.98
C ARG A 158 -15.16 -3.13 -3.55
N LEU A 159 -14.74 -3.73 -2.44
CA LEU A 159 -15.39 -4.91 -1.89
C LEU A 159 -16.63 -4.47 -1.13
N ARG A 160 -17.78 -5.08 -1.48
CA ARG A 160 -19.06 -4.79 -0.85
C ARG A 160 -19.10 -5.45 0.52
N GLN A 161 -19.32 -4.69 1.59
CA GLN A 161 -19.81 -5.26 2.83
C GLN A 161 -21.29 -5.61 2.65
N GLN A 162 -21.67 -6.85 2.98
CA GLN A 162 -23.07 -7.21 3.10
C GLN A 162 -23.66 -6.46 4.32
N GLY A 163 -24.48 -5.49 4.06
CA GLY A 163 -25.17 -4.67 5.05
C GLY A 163 -25.83 -3.50 4.31
N LEU A 164 -26.98 -3.76 3.69
CA LEU A 164 -27.91 -2.69 3.32
C LEU A 164 -28.38 -2.06 4.62
N GLN A 165 -27.92 -0.85 4.93
CA GLN A 165 -28.70 0.01 5.82
C GLN A 165 -29.96 0.40 5.01
N SER A 166 -31.07 -0.27 5.26
CA SER A 166 -32.37 0.23 4.84
C SER A 166 -32.66 1.44 5.72
N TYR A 167 -32.69 2.61 5.14
CA TYR A 167 -33.35 3.76 5.74
C TYR A 167 -34.85 3.44 5.64
N THR A 168 -35.49 3.11 6.74
CA THR A 168 -36.94 3.18 6.88
C THR A 168 -37.23 4.63 7.20
N ASP A 169 -37.98 5.30 6.30
CA ASP A 169 -38.61 6.61 6.50
C ASP A 169 -39.59 6.55 7.68
#